data_b3dc25be287c1e313f62eb925545e662
#
_entry.id   b3dc25be287c1e313f62eb925545e662
#
_cell.length_a   1.000
_cell.length_b   1.000
_cell.length_c   1.000
_cell.angle_alpha   90.00
_cell.angle_beta   90.00
_cell.angle_gamma   90.00
#
_symmetry.space_group_name_H-M   'P 1'
#
loop_
_entity.id
_entity.type
_entity.pdbx_description
1 polymer ?
#
loop_
_entity_poly.entity_id
_entity_poly.type
_entity_poly.pdbx_seq_one_letter_code
_entity_poly.pdbx_strand_id
1 'polypeptide(L)'
;GYMQISSESMHEDIVSIYEQQKSIGYSSKLIEGEKDCATYMKSIFHDWQARNITSVLHEAPGGYANNTKAMLGLAAKAEAEGVRIISGVEALGFKEDNLGTIQSVETNRGSIDCDYVVIGAGPWTPKLWDMLSLPKTINIKNPETGEMSKNIDMWIYWSLQEGTLGIDPNLQLTNDGKMPPVIHVDTDAPLYSDVDGSMITDEMWGIYYKPDYHFDGVQGGAAPFIVDKRADEVAIDPYGPESPEFIVGDDFSQMWVSALAHCQKRFS
;
A
#
# COMPACT_ATOMS: atom_id res chain seq x y z
N GLY A 1 -6.62 -0.66 14.92
CA GLY A 1 -7.21 0.51 14.25
C GLY A 1 -6.39 1.01 13.06
N TYR A 2 -7.02 1.85 12.27
CA TYR A 2 -6.40 2.60 11.18
C TYR A 2 -6.91 4.04 11.23
N MET A 3 -6.05 5.00 10.96
CA MET A 3 -6.43 6.41 10.93
C MET A 3 -5.95 7.05 9.64
N GLN A 4 -6.87 7.65 8.89
CA GLN A 4 -6.58 8.58 7.82
C GLN A 4 -6.70 9.99 8.36
N ILE A 5 -5.63 10.77 8.25
CA ILE A 5 -5.46 12.10 8.85
C ILE A 5 -5.07 13.03 7.73
N SER A 6 -5.89 14.04 7.44
CA SER A 6 -5.75 14.78 6.18
C SER A 6 -5.97 16.28 6.34
N SER A 7 -5.36 17.04 5.43
CA SER A 7 -5.57 18.47 5.26
C SER A 7 -6.89 18.79 4.54
N GLU A 8 -7.23 20.06 4.45
CA GLU A 8 -8.48 20.54 3.86
C GLU A 8 -8.68 20.13 2.40
N SER A 9 -7.59 20.04 1.64
CA SER A 9 -7.63 19.66 0.23
C SER A 9 -8.18 18.24 -0.01
N MET A 10 -8.15 17.37 1.02
CA MET A 10 -8.68 15.99 0.96
C MET A 10 -9.98 15.82 1.73
N HIS A 11 -10.53 16.89 2.31
CA HIS A 11 -11.69 16.80 3.20
C HIS A 11 -12.91 16.15 2.54
N GLU A 12 -13.26 16.56 1.31
CA GLU A 12 -14.42 16.02 0.60
C GLU A 12 -14.28 14.52 0.34
N ASP A 13 -13.10 14.05 -0.02
CA ASP A 13 -12.82 12.62 -0.23
C ASP A 13 -12.98 11.82 1.07
N ILE A 14 -12.45 12.35 2.17
CA ILE A 14 -12.56 11.72 3.49
C ILE A 14 -14.02 11.61 3.95
N VAL A 15 -14.81 12.67 3.75
CA VAL A 15 -16.25 12.66 4.04
C VAL A 15 -16.97 11.64 3.17
N SER A 16 -16.65 11.59 1.87
CA SER A 16 -17.21 10.60 0.94
C SER A 16 -16.92 9.17 1.39
N ILE A 17 -15.69 8.86 1.79
CA ILE A 17 -15.29 7.55 2.31
C ILE A 17 -16.09 7.22 3.59
N TYR A 18 -16.19 8.16 4.52
CA TYR A 18 -16.97 7.98 5.75
C TYR A 18 -18.43 7.63 5.47
N GLU A 19 -19.09 8.36 4.57
CA GLU A 19 -20.50 8.11 4.23
C GLU A 19 -20.68 6.75 3.52
N GLN A 20 -19.74 6.34 2.67
CA GLN A 20 -19.74 5.02 2.07
C GLN A 20 -19.60 3.92 3.13
N GLN A 21 -18.65 4.05 4.06
CA GLN A 21 -18.46 3.12 5.17
C GLN A 21 -19.74 2.99 6.01
N LYS A 22 -20.34 4.14 6.35
CA LYS A 22 -21.60 4.19 7.10
C LYS A 22 -22.75 3.50 6.37
N SER A 23 -22.82 3.68 5.03
CA SER A 23 -23.88 3.07 4.22
C SER A 23 -23.87 1.54 4.22
N ILE A 24 -22.71 0.94 4.41
CA ILE A 24 -22.53 -0.52 4.51
C ILE A 24 -22.48 -1.04 5.96
N GLY A 25 -22.74 -0.16 6.94
CA GLY A 25 -22.70 -0.51 8.36
C GLY A 25 -21.30 -0.68 8.95
N TYR A 26 -20.26 -0.20 8.27
CA TYR A 26 -18.91 -0.22 8.80
C TYR A 26 -18.71 0.88 9.85
N SER A 27 -18.18 0.51 11.03
CA SER A 27 -18.03 1.42 12.16
C SER A 27 -16.73 2.21 12.05
N SER A 28 -16.84 3.49 11.70
CA SER A 28 -15.75 4.46 11.73
C SER A 28 -16.20 5.75 12.42
N LYS A 29 -15.25 6.63 12.72
CA LYS A 29 -15.51 7.93 13.35
C LYS A 29 -14.81 9.01 12.54
N LEU A 30 -15.58 9.98 12.07
CA LEU A 30 -15.06 11.19 11.43
C LEU A 30 -14.97 12.32 12.47
N ILE A 31 -13.83 12.99 12.50
CA ILE A 31 -13.57 14.22 13.26
C ILE A 31 -13.21 15.29 12.25
N GLU A 32 -13.85 16.45 12.36
CA GLU A 32 -13.70 17.56 11.41
C GLU A 32 -13.30 18.85 12.13
N GLY A 33 -12.50 19.64 11.43
CA GLY A 33 -11.99 20.91 11.92
C GLY A 33 -10.67 20.80 12.68
N GLU A 34 -9.77 21.75 12.42
CA GLU A 34 -8.38 21.72 12.89
C GLU A 34 -8.27 21.54 14.42
N LYS A 35 -9.07 22.31 15.17
CA LYS A 35 -9.05 22.27 16.64
C LYS A 35 -9.50 20.92 17.20
N ASP A 36 -10.57 20.35 16.63
CA ASP A 36 -11.15 19.09 17.10
C ASP A 36 -10.27 17.92 16.69
N CYS A 37 -9.69 17.94 15.48
CA CYS A 37 -8.67 16.99 15.04
C CYS A 37 -7.45 17.00 15.95
N ALA A 38 -6.89 18.17 16.24
CA ALA A 38 -5.75 18.31 17.15
C ALA A 38 -6.07 17.81 18.56
N THR A 39 -7.26 18.12 19.07
CA THR A 39 -7.72 17.65 20.39
C THR A 39 -7.87 16.13 20.41
N TYR A 40 -8.48 15.58 19.37
CA TYR A 40 -8.67 14.14 19.23
C TYR A 40 -7.33 13.40 19.16
N MET A 41 -6.43 13.86 18.29
CA MET A 41 -5.11 13.23 18.14
C MET A 41 -4.28 13.31 19.43
N LYS A 42 -4.31 14.44 20.15
CA LYS A 42 -3.64 14.57 21.45
C LYS A 42 -4.26 13.71 22.54
N SER A 43 -5.51 13.32 22.42
CA SER A 43 -6.10 12.35 23.35
C SER A 43 -5.52 10.94 23.19
N ILE A 44 -4.97 10.63 22.00
CA ILE A 44 -4.33 9.35 21.67
C ILE A 44 -2.82 9.43 21.83
N PHE A 45 -2.21 10.50 21.33
CA PHE A 45 -0.77 10.77 21.38
C PHE A 45 -0.53 12.18 21.92
N HIS A 46 -0.13 12.32 23.19
CA HIS A 46 0.04 13.63 23.83
C HIS A 46 1.04 14.56 23.13
N ASP A 47 1.97 13.96 22.37
CA ASP A 47 3.02 14.65 21.62
C ASP A 47 2.67 14.87 20.13
N TRP A 48 1.42 14.70 19.74
CA TRP A 48 0.94 15.00 18.39
C TRP A 48 1.13 16.47 18.05
N GLN A 49 1.73 16.77 16.90
CA GLN A 49 2.05 18.12 16.47
C GLN A 49 1.88 18.41 14.97
N ALA A 50 1.30 17.47 14.20
CA ALA A 50 1.06 17.69 12.77
C ALA A 50 0.20 18.94 12.54
N ARG A 51 0.54 19.68 11.48
CA ARG A 51 -0.10 20.95 11.09
C ARG A 51 -1.01 20.76 9.88
N ASN A 52 -1.91 21.72 9.68
CA ASN A 52 -2.88 21.77 8.57
C ASN A 52 -3.79 20.53 8.50
N ILE A 53 -4.11 19.93 9.63
CA ILE A 53 -4.99 18.75 9.68
C ILE A 53 -6.40 19.22 10.00
N THR A 54 -7.35 18.96 9.09
CA THR A 54 -8.76 19.32 9.23
C THR A 54 -9.71 18.13 9.25
N SER A 55 -9.21 16.92 8.94
CA SER A 55 -10.00 15.70 8.94
C SER A 55 -9.24 14.53 9.57
N VAL A 56 -9.92 13.75 10.41
CA VAL A 56 -9.43 12.47 10.93
C VAL A 56 -10.53 11.44 10.79
N LEU A 57 -10.31 10.44 9.96
CA LEU A 57 -11.16 9.25 9.87
C LEU A 57 -10.52 8.12 10.66
N HIS A 58 -11.14 7.72 11.76
CA HIS A 58 -10.65 6.64 12.61
C HIS A 58 -11.50 5.38 12.45
N GLU A 59 -10.88 4.34 11.95
CA GLU A 59 -11.44 3.01 11.76
C GLU A 59 -10.97 2.08 12.88
N ALA A 60 -11.72 2.00 13.96
CA ALA A 60 -11.36 1.15 15.10
C ALA A 60 -11.25 -0.35 14.73
N PRO A 61 -12.10 -0.90 13.83
CA PRO A 61 -11.96 -2.28 13.34
C PRO A 61 -10.82 -2.47 12.33
N GLY A 62 -10.30 -1.39 11.73
CA GLY A 62 -9.18 -1.42 10.80
C GLY A 62 -7.87 -1.85 11.44
N GLY A 63 -6.83 -1.97 10.66
CA GLY A 63 -5.50 -2.31 11.15
C GLY A 63 -4.65 -3.04 10.13
N TYR A 64 -3.72 -3.83 10.62
CA TYR A 64 -2.81 -4.62 9.79
C TYR A 64 -2.70 -6.05 10.32
N ALA A 65 -2.32 -6.96 9.44
CA ALA A 65 -2.03 -8.34 9.78
C ALA A 65 -0.62 -8.71 9.30
N ASN A 66 0.01 -9.63 10.01
CA ASN A 66 1.26 -10.20 9.52
C ASN A 66 0.98 -10.95 8.20
N ASN A 67 1.65 -10.54 7.13
CA ASN A 67 1.41 -11.04 5.78
C ASN A 67 1.62 -12.56 5.66
N THR A 68 2.72 -13.09 6.21
CA THR A 68 3.01 -14.55 6.17
C THR A 68 1.92 -15.35 6.89
N LYS A 69 1.51 -14.93 8.09
CA LYS A 69 0.46 -15.62 8.86
C LYS A 69 -0.90 -15.53 8.16
N ALA A 70 -1.21 -14.37 7.55
CA ALA A 70 -2.44 -14.19 6.78
C ALA A 70 -2.48 -15.13 5.57
N MET A 71 -1.38 -15.22 4.81
CA MET A 71 -1.28 -16.11 3.65
C MET A 71 -1.37 -17.58 4.05
N LEU A 72 -0.66 -18.00 5.10
CA LEU A 72 -0.73 -19.38 5.59
C LEU A 72 -2.13 -19.73 6.13
N GLY A 73 -2.78 -18.81 6.83
CA GLY A 73 -4.15 -18.99 7.31
C GLY A 73 -5.16 -19.13 6.17
N LEU A 74 -5.01 -18.30 5.12
CA LEU A 74 -5.84 -18.36 3.92
C LEU A 74 -5.61 -19.69 3.16
N ALA A 75 -4.36 -20.11 3.01
CA ALA A 75 -4.02 -21.38 2.39
C ALA A 75 -4.65 -22.57 3.14
N ALA A 76 -4.51 -22.61 4.47
CA ALA A 76 -5.11 -23.67 5.29
C ALA A 76 -6.65 -23.68 5.17
N LYS A 77 -7.29 -22.51 5.13
CA LYS A 77 -8.74 -22.41 4.91
C LYS A 77 -9.14 -22.92 3.52
N ALA A 78 -8.41 -22.54 2.48
CA ALA A 78 -8.66 -23.00 1.12
C ALA A 78 -8.55 -24.54 1.01
N GLU A 79 -7.51 -25.14 1.60
CA GLU A 79 -7.33 -26.59 1.63
C GLU A 79 -8.48 -27.30 2.39
N ALA A 80 -8.96 -26.73 3.48
CA ALA A 80 -10.10 -27.25 4.23
C ALA A 80 -11.41 -27.22 3.41
N GLU A 81 -11.51 -26.31 2.43
CA GLU A 81 -12.64 -26.25 1.48
C GLU A 81 -12.40 -27.11 0.21
N GLY A 82 -11.34 -27.91 0.18
CA GLY A 82 -11.04 -28.84 -0.90
C GLY A 82 -10.15 -28.29 -2.02
N VAL A 83 -9.59 -27.10 -1.87
CA VAL A 83 -8.61 -26.55 -2.81
C VAL A 83 -7.30 -27.31 -2.67
N ARG A 84 -6.71 -27.71 -3.80
CA ARG A 84 -5.38 -28.33 -3.83
C ARG A 84 -4.33 -27.26 -4.09
N ILE A 85 -3.44 -27.04 -3.13
CA ILE A 85 -2.30 -26.14 -3.28
C ILE A 85 -1.08 -26.97 -3.64
N ILE A 86 -0.47 -26.69 -4.80
CA ILE A 86 0.69 -27.43 -5.31
C ILE A 86 1.90 -26.50 -5.35
N SER A 87 2.78 -26.64 -4.36
CA SER A 87 3.98 -25.83 -4.27
C SER A 87 5.12 -26.36 -5.15
N GLY A 88 6.04 -25.48 -5.56
CA GLY A 88 7.21 -25.84 -6.37
C GLY A 88 6.83 -26.29 -7.80
N VAL A 89 5.71 -25.81 -8.31
CA VAL A 89 5.27 -25.99 -9.68
C VAL A 89 5.24 -24.64 -10.38
N GLU A 90 5.93 -24.56 -11.51
CA GLU A 90 6.00 -23.36 -12.35
C GLU A 90 5.16 -23.55 -13.59
N ALA A 91 4.28 -22.58 -13.91
CA ALA A 91 3.57 -22.52 -15.16
C ALA A 91 4.53 -22.08 -16.28
N LEU A 92 4.60 -22.87 -17.34
CA LEU A 92 5.50 -22.65 -18.48
C LEU A 92 4.74 -22.27 -19.75
N GLY A 93 3.42 -22.46 -19.78
CA GLY A 93 2.59 -22.17 -20.94
C GLY A 93 1.15 -22.65 -20.76
N PHE A 94 0.39 -22.47 -21.82
CA PHE A 94 -0.99 -22.91 -21.90
C PHE A 94 -1.20 -23.69 -23.21
N LYS A 95 -2.00 -24.72 -23.13
CA LYS A 95 -2.42 -25.49 -24.30
C LYS A 95 -3.83 -25.07 -24.69
N GLU A 96 -3.99 -24.62 -25.90
CA GLU A 96 -5.26 -24.18 -26.46
C GLU A 96 -5.76 -25.20 -27.52
N ASP A 97 -7.07 -25.27 -27.67
CA ASP A 97 -7.69 -25.95 -28.81
C ASP A 97 -7.66 -25.07 -30.08
N ASN A 98 -8.23 -25.59 -31.17
CA ASN A 98 -8.27 -24.87 -32.46
C ASN A 98 -9.15 -23.60 -32.43
N LEU A 99 -9.89 -23.37 -31.36
CA LEU A 99 -10.76 -22.20 -31.16
C LEU A 99 -10.15 -21.19 -30.20
N GLY A 100 -8.93 -21.45 -29.66
CA GLY A 100 -8.27 -20.60 -28.68
C GLY A 100 -8.78 -20.80 -27.25
N THR A 101 -9.47 -21.91 -26.99
CA THR A 101 -9.91 -22.23 -25.61
C THR A 101 -8.82 -22.99 -24.88
N ILE A 102 -8.46 -22.51 -23.69
CA ILE A 102 -7.45 -23.16 -22.86
C ILE A 102 -7.97 -24.52 -22.38
N GLN A 103 -7.17 -25.56 -22.59
CA GLN A 103 -7.45 -26.93 -22.20
C GLN A 103 -6.59 -27.40 -21.03
N SER A 104 -5.38 -26.86 -20.92
CA SER A 104 -4.48 -27.20 -19.82
C SER A 104 -3.43 -26.12 -19.57
N VAL A 105 -2.87 -26.14 -18.37
CA VAL A 105 -1.66 -25.38 -18.00
C VAL A 105 -0.46 -26.31 -18.09
N GLU A 106 0.51 -25.96 -18.91
CA GLU A 106 1.80 -26.66 -19.00
C GLU A 106 2.70 -26.25 -17.87
N THR A 107 3.27 -27.21 -17.17
CA THR A 107 4.14 -26.93 -16.02
C THR A 107 5.47 -27.68 -16.10
N ASN A 108 6.44 -27.29 -15.25
CA ASN A 108 7.70 -28.02 -15.09
C ASN A 108 7.54 -29.45 -14.51
N ARG A 109 6.31 -29.86 -14.19
CA ARG A 109 5.98 -31.21 -13.64
C ARG A 109 4.88 -31.92 -14.42
N GLY A 110 4.57 -31.47 -15.64
CA GLY A 110 3.53 -32.02 -16.51
C GLY A 110 2.35 -31.05 -16.66
N SER A 111 1.36 -31.46 -17.46
CA SER A 111 0.18 -30.67 -17.75
C SER A 111 -0.89 -30.84 -16.67
N ILE A 112 -1.64 -29.78 -16.42
CA ILE A 112 -2.82 -29.76 -15.56
C ILE A 112 -4.02 -29.39 -16.42
N ASP A 113 -4.93 -30.32 -16.67
CA ASP A 113 -6.16 -30.06 -17.41
C ASP A 113 -7.10 -29.20 -16.59
N CYS A 114 -7.76 -28.25 -17.25
CA CYS A 114 -8.66 -27.30 -16.61
C CYS A 114 -9.70 -26.73 -17.59
N ASP A 115 -10.86 -26.36 -17.06
CA ASP A 115 -11.91 -25.67 -17.82
C ASP A 115 -11.74 -24.14 -17.75
N TYR A 116 -11.11 -23.65 -16.68
CA TYR A 116 -10.88 -22.23 -16.45
C TYR A 116 -9.50 -22.01 -15.81
N VAL A 117 -8.86 -20.90 -16.15
CA VAL A 117 -7.62 -20.45 -15.52
C VAL A 117 -7.81 -19.06 -14.94
N VAL A 118 -7.42 -18.88 -13.69
CA VAL A 118 -7.33 -17.57 -13.05
C VAL A 118 -5.86 -17.24 -12.80
N ILE A 119 -5.38 -16.18 -13.43
CA ILE A 119 -4.01 -15.69 -13.27
C ILE A 119 -3.97 -14.72 -12.09
N GLY A 120 -3.41 -15.14 -10.96
CA GLY A 120 -3.22 -14.34 -9.76
C GLY A 120 -1.74 -14.24 -9.39
N ALA A 121 -0.88 -13.96 -10.38
CA ALA A 121 0.57 -14.06 -10.26
C ALA A 121 1.26 -12.76 -9.81
N GLY A 122 0.49 -11.75 -9.33
CA GLY A 122 1.06 -10.48 -8.89
C GLY A 122 1.97 -9.83 -9.95
N PRO A 123 3.20 -9.42 -9.61
CA PRO A 123 4.12 -8.78 -10.54
C PRO A 123 4.52 -9.65 -11.74
N TRP A 124 4.34 -10.98 -11.67
CA TRP A 124 4.63 -11.91 -12.78
C TRP A 124 3.45 -12.11 -13.74
N THR A 125 2.30 -11.48 -13.49
CA THR A 125 1.15 -11.56 -14.39
C THR A 125 1.50 -11.22 -15.84
N PRO A 126 2.32 -10.18 -16.15
CA PRO A 126 2.72 -9.88 -17.54
C PRO A 126 3.42 -11.04 -18.24
N LYS A 127 4.26 -11.81 -17.52
CA LYS A 127 4.95 -12.98 -18.06
C LYS A 127 3.96 -14.07 -18.52
N LEU A 128 2.93 -14.33 -17.72
CA LEU A 128 1.88 -15.29 -18.07
C LEU A 128 0.97 -14.79 -19.20
N TRP A 129 0.72 -13.47 -19.23
CA TRP A 129 -0.02 -12.81 -20.28
C TRP A 129 0.65 -12.96 -21.65
N ASP A 130 1.99 -12.82 -21.67
CA ASP A 130 2.80 -13.00 -22.87
C ASP A 130 2.76 -14.43 -23.40
N MET A 131 2.61 -15.44 -22.54
CA MET A 131 2.46 -16.85 -22.98
C MET A 131 1.20 -17.09 -23.82
N LEU A 132 0.18 -16.23 -23.66
CA LEU A 132 -1.08 -16.27 -24.41
C LEU A 132 -1.08 -15.31 -25.60
N SER A 133 0.03 -14.62 -25.88
CA SER A 133 0.15 -13.61 -26.94
C SER A 133 -0.94 -12.56 -26.93
N LEU A 134 -1.43 -12.19 -25.76
CA LEU A 134 -2.49 -11.20 -25.57
C LEU A 134 -1.96 -9.76 -25.77
N PRO A 135 -2.85 -8.79 -26.10
CA PRO A 135 -2.45 -7.40 -26.30
C PRO A 135 -1.77 -6.80 -25.05
N LYS A 136 -0.71 -6.02 -25.25
CA LYS A 136 0.01 -5.31 -24.17
C LYS A 136 -0.52 -3.90 -23.94
N THR A 137 -1.39 -3.42 -24.81
CA THR A 137 -2.01 -2.11 -24.72
C THR A 137 -3.52 -2.22 -24.76
N ILE A 138 -4.19 -1.27 -24.13
CA ILE A 138 -5.65 -1.14 -24.12
C ILE A 138 -6.08 0.26 -24.55
N ASN A 139 -7.33 0.38 -24.95
CA ASN A 139 -7.98 1.67 -25.14
C ASN A 139 -8.90 1.94 -23.94
N ILE A 140 -8.71 3.07 -23.29
CA ILE A 140 -9.47 3.45 -22.10
C ILE A 140 -10.38 4.62 -22.45
N LYS A 141 -11.69 4.47 -22.18
CA LYS A 141 -12.65 5.55 -22.30
C LYS A 141 -12.84 6.21 -20.93
N ASN A 142 -12.60 7.53 -20.85
CA ASN A 142 -12.94 8.29 -19.67
C ASN A 142 -14.47 8.28 -19.52
N PRO A 143 -15.02 7.82 -18.39
CA PRO A 143 -16.47 7.72 -18.19
C PRO A 143 -17.16 9.08 -18.09
N GLU A 144 -16.46 10.12 -17.66
CA GLU A 144 -16.99 11.47 -17.45
C GLU A 144 -16.95 12.31 -18.75
N THR A 145 -15.79 12.34 -19.40
CA THR A 145 -15.59 13.17 -20.60
C THR A 145 -15.93 12.44 -21.89
N GLY A 146 -15.95 11.11 -21.88
CA GLY A 146 -16.13 10.28 -23.06
C GLY A 146 -14.90 10.20 -23.97
N GLU A 147 -13.80 10.84 -23.64
CA GLU A 147 -12.55 10.82 -24.38
C GLU A 147 -11.92 9.43 -24.38
N MET A 148 -11.31 9.06 -25.51
CA MET A 148 -10.61 7.79 -25.67
C MET A 148 -9.09 8.00 -25.65
N SER A 149 -8.45 7.46 -24.62
CA SER A 149 -7.00 7.23 -24.61
C SER A 149 -6.69 5.92 -25.31
N LYS A 150 -5.82 5.94 -26.32
CA LYS A 150 -5.51 4.76 -27.15
C LYS A 150 -4.11 4.27 -26.89
N ASN A 151 -3.94 2.94 -27.03
CA ASN A 151 -2.64 2.27 -26.89
C ASN A 151 -1.95 2.55 -25.56
N ILE A 152 -2.72 2.58 -24.47
CA ILE A 152 -2.19 2.73 -23.14
C ILE A 152 -1.57 1.40 -22.72
N ASP A 153 -0.34 1.42 -22.23
CA ASP A 153 0.33 0.23 -21.71
C ASP A 153 -0.49 -0.37 -20.56
N MET A 154 -0.75 -1.68 -20.64
CA MET A 154 -1.55 -2.37 -19.62
C MET A 154 -0.78 -2.56 -18.31
N TRP A 155 0.53 -2.69 -18.42
CA TRP A 155 1.38 -3.05 -17.31
C TRP A 155 2.40 -1.95 -17.04
N ILE A 156 2.23 -1.28 -15.89
CA ILE A 156 3.19 -0.35 -15.31
C ILE A 156 3.61 -0.96 -13.98
N TYR A 157 4.91 -1.03 -13.74
CA TYR A 157 5.44 -1.40 -12.44
C TYR A 157 5.37 -0.16 -11.54
N TRP A 158 4.70 -0.33 -10.42
CA TRP A 158 4.54 0.72 -9.43
C TRP A 158 5.00 0.18 -8.06
N SER A 159 5.88 0.91 -7.41
CA SER A 159 6.39 0.57 -6.08
C SER A 159 6.42 1.80 -5.20
N LEU A 160 5.85 1.68 -4.02
CA LEU A 160 6.00 2.65 -2.95
C LEU A 160 7.20 2.25 -2.09
N GLN A 161 8.12 3.20 -1.82
CA GLN A 161 9.24 2.92 -0.94
C GLN A 161 8.78 2.84 0.52
N GLU A 162 9.29 1.85 1.22
CA GLU A 162 9.09 1.63 2.65
C GLU A 162 10.41 1.48 3.36
N GLY A 163 10.45 1.90 4.63
CA GLY A 163 11.61 1.75 5.49
C GLY A 163 11.25 1.40 6.91
N THR A 164 12.28 1.10 7.69
CA THR A 164 12.17 0.87 9.13
C THR A 164 13.15 1.79 9.86
N LEU A 165 12.63 2.62 10.74
CA LEU A 165 13.44 3.39 11.69
C LEU A 165 13.66 2.55 12.93
N GLY A 166 14.93 2.24 13.26
CA GLY A 166 15.31 1.45 14.42
C GLY A 166 15.13 2.23 15.72
N ILE A 167 14.00 2.04 16.36
CA ILE A 167 13.68 2.56 17.69
C ILE A 167 12.88 1.49 18.45
N ASP A 168 12.84 1.60 19.78
CA ASP A 168 11.97 0.75 20.59
C ASP A 168 10.50 0.97 20.17
N PRO A 169 9.80 -0.06 19.61
CA PRO A 169 8.42 0.07 19.17
C PRO A 169 7.45 0.46 20.30
N ASN A 170 7.80 0.21 21.57
CA ASN A 170 7.00 0.63 22.70
C ASN A 170 6.90 2.16 22.85
N LEU A 171 7.84 2.91 22.27
CA LEU A 171 7.76 4.38 22.25
C LEU A 171 6.59 4.87 21.41
N GLN A 172 6.01 4.03 20.55
CA GLN A 172 4.84 4.39 19.72
C GLN A 172 3.50 4.13 20.39
N LEU A 173 3.47 3.50 21.57
CA LEU A 173 2.21 3.23 22.26
C LEU A 173 1.40 4.51 22.49
N THR A 174 0.09 4.34 22.54
CA THR A 174 -0.85 5.43 22.87
C THR A 174 -0.64 5.93 24.30
N ASN A 175 -1.27 7.04 24.65
CA ASN A 175 -1.19 7.62 26.00
C ASN A 175 -1.55 6.64 27.14
N ASP A 176 -2.40 5.67 26.85
CA ASP A 176 -2.84 4.62 27.80
C ASP A 176 -2.05 3.31 27.65
N GLY A 177 -0.95 3.33 26.91
CA GLY A 177 -0.04 2.20 26.76
C GLY A 177 -0.55 1.08 25.84
N LYS A 178 -1.55 1.36 25.01
CA LYS A 178 -2.08 0.39 24.05
C LYS A 178 -1.38 0.46 22.70
N MET A 179 -1.53 -0.61 21.93
CA MET A 179 -1.12 -0.65 20.54
C MET A 179 -1.81 0.47 19.76
N PRO A 180 -1.06 1.32 19.06
CA PRO A 180 -1.64 2.39 18.26
C PRO A 180 -2.36 1.85 17.02
N PRO A 181 -3.28 2.64 16.44
CA PRO A 181 -3.70 2.41 15.07
C PRO A 181 -2.55 2.60 14.10
N VAL A 182 -2.68 2.06 12.89
CA VAL A 182 -1.85 2.53 11.75
C VAL A 182 -2.17 4.00 11.53
N ILE A 183 -1.14 4.81 11.45
CA ILE A 183 -1.25 6.25 11.18
C ILE A 183 -0.94 6.50 9.72
N HIS A 184 -1.87 7.11 9.02
CA HIS A 184 -1.67 7.63 7.66
C HIS A 184 -1.97 9.12 7.67
N VAL A 185 -1.03 9.92 7.22
CA VAL A 185 -1.14 11.38 7.18
C VAL A 185 -0.91 11.86 5.77
N ASP A 186 -1.83 12.64 5.24
CA ASP A 186 -1.67 13.40 4.00
C ASP A 186 -1.90 14.89 4.31
N THR A 187 -0.93 15.73 4.03
CA THR A 187 -1.00 17.15 4.34
C THR A 187 -0.25 18.01 3.32
N ASP A 188 -0.71 19.23 3.17
CA ASP A 188 -0.09 20.32 2.39
C ASP A 188 0.75 21.26 3.26
N ALA A 189 0.97 20.94 4.55
CA ALA A 189 1.86 21.70 5.39
C ALA A 189 3.31 21.58 4.88
N PRO A 190 4.07 22.68 4.74
CA PRO A 190 5.47 22.57 4.35
C PRO A 190 6.27 21.66 5.28
N LEU A 191 7.02 20.76 4.67
CA LEU A 191 7.89 19.81 5.37
C LEU A 191 9.32 20.32 5.39
N TYR A 192 9.91 20.32 6.56
CA TYR A 192 11.30 20.72 6.78
C TYR A 192 12.09 19.58 7.36
N SER A 193 13.37 19.51 7.00
CA SER A 193 14.34 18.57 7.58
C SER A 193 14.43 18.79 9.11
N ASP A 194 14.33 17.72 9.86
CA ASP A 194 14.53 17.73 11.31
C ASP A 194 16.01 17.81 11.72
N VAL A 195 16.93 17.63 10.75
CA VAL A 195 18.37 17.70 10.98
C VAL A 195 18.91 19.13 10.88
N ASP A 196 18.55 19.86 9.82
CA ASP A 196 19.14 21.16 9.49
C ASP A 196 18.11 22.29 9.22
N GLY A 197 16.82 21.94 9.26
CA GLY A 197 15.73 22.90 9.03
C GLY A 197 15.55 23.32 7.58
N SER A 198 16.25 22.70 6.62
CA SER A 198 16.04 22.98 5.20
C SER A 198 14.66 22.51 4.74
N MET A 199 14.06 23.20 3.78
CA MET A 199 12.77 22.80 3.24
C MET A 199 12.93 21.59 2.34
N ILE A 200 12.16 20.51 2.62
CA ILE A 200 12.12 19.30 1.82
C ILE A 200 11.07 19.46 0.72
N THR A 201 9.86 19.87 1.09
CA THR A 201 8.78 20.13 0.13
C THR A 201 7.76 21.10 0.70
N ASP A 202 7.13 21.89 -0.18
CA ASP A 202 5.93 22.69 0.07
C ASP A 202 4.70 22.21 -0.71
N GLU A 203 4.87 21.06 -1.41
CA GLU A 203 3.78 20.36 -2.08
C GLU A 203 3.08 19.37 -1.13
N MET A 204 1.96 18.81 -1.57
CA MET A 204 1.27 17.72 -0.85
C MET A 204 2.20 16.53 -0.66
N TRP A 205 2.25 16.04 0.56
CA TRP A 205 2.99 14.84 0.92
C TRP A 205 2.20 13.96 1.87
N GLY A 206 2.55 12.69 1.91
CA GLY A 206 1.91 11.72 2.79
C GLY A 206 2.90 10.72 3.36
N ILE A 207 2.59 10.23 4.55
CA ILE A 207 3.28 9.11 5.18
C ILE A 207 2.28 8.16 5.81
N TYR A 208 2.68 6.91 5.94
CA TYR A 208 2.05 6.01 6.90
C TYR A 208 3.12 5.35 7.77
N TYR A 209 2.74 4.99 8.98
CA TYR A 209 3.63 4.31 9.89
C TYR A 209 2.87 3.52 10.97
N LYS A 210 3.55 2.53 11.49
CA LYS A 210 3.09 1.64 12.57
C LYS A 210 4.29 1.05 13.32
N PRO A 211 4.11 0.55 14.54
CA PRO A 211 5.14 -0.25 15.19
C PRO A 211 5.45 -1.52 14.42
N ASP A 212 6.71 -1.90 14.37
CA ASP A 212 7.14 -3.19 13.86
C ASP A 212 8.06 -3.91 14.86
N TYR A 213 7.46 -4.81 15.62
CA TYR A 213 8.19 -5.59 16.63
C TYR A 213 9.06 -6.70 16.02
N HIS A 214 8.93 -6.97 14.71
CA HIS A 214 9.80 -7.93 14.04
C HIS A 214 11.18 -7.35 13.77
N PHE A 215 11.24 -6.04 13.50
CA PHE A 215 12.48 -5.32 13.19
C PHE A 215 12.89 -4.34 14.30
N ASP A 216 12.25 -4.38 15.47
CA ASP A 216 12.47 -3.46 16.59
C ASP A 216 12.45 -1.99 16.14
N GLY A 217 11.33 -1.58 15.54
CA GLY A 217 11.25 -0.25 14.96
C GLY A 217 9.86 0.27 14.64
N VAL A 218 9.87 1.38 13.92
CA VAL A 218 8.74 1.97 13.22
C VAL A 218 8.86 1.63 11.75
N GLN A 219 7.87 0.99 11.17
CA GLN A 219 7.80 0.70 9.76
C GLN A 219 6.79 1.63 9.09
N GLY A 220 7.11 2.08 7.90
CA GLY A 220 6.18 2.84 7.08
C GLY A 220 6.79 3.30 5.77
N GLY A 221 6.01 4.08 5.04
CA GLY A 221 6.38 4.61 3.75
C GLY A 221 5.98 6.06 3.58
N ALA A 222 6.41 6.68 2.50
CA ALA A 222 6.12 8.05 2.16
C ALA A 222 5.79 8.22 0.67
N ALA A 223 4.87 9.13 0.35
CA ALA A 223 4.64 9.66 -0.98
C ALA A 223 5.24 11.09 -1.04
N PRO A 224 5.88 11.50 -2.15
CA PRO A 224 5.78 10.94 -3.50
C PRO A 224 6.82 9.88 -3.91
N PHE A 225 7.47 9.18 -2.99
CA PHE A 225 8.50 8.18 -3.33
C PHE A 225 7.90 6.93 -3.97
N ILE A 226 7.55 7.07 -5.24
CA ILE A 226 6.97 6.03 -6.07
C ILE A 226 7.92 5.77 -7.24
N VAL A 227 8.20 4.50 -7.50
CA VAL A 227 8.85 4.07 -8.74
C VAL A 227 7.76 3.70 -9.73
N ASP A 228 7.72 4.42 -10.85
CA ASP A 228 6.74 4.23 -11.92
C ASP A 228 7.50 3.95 -13.23
N LYS A 229 7.58 2.68 -13.59
CA LYS A 229 8.31 2.19 -14.77
C LYS A 229 7.45 1.20 -15.54
N ARG A 230 7.77 1.01 -16.81
CA ARG A 230 7.17 -0.08 -17.58
C ARG A 230 7.59 -1.42 -16.98
N ALA A 231 6.68 -2.39 -16.99
CA ALA A 231 6.94 -3.70 -16.41
C ALA A 231 8.09 -4.47 -17.10
N ASP A 232 8.36 -4.17 -18.37
CA ASP A 232 9.45 -4.76 -19.14
C ASP A 232 10.83 -4.09 -18.88
N GLU A 233 10.86 -2.95 -18.19
CA GLU A 233 12.06 -2.23 -17.79
C GLU A 233 12.53 -2.60 -16.37
N VAL A 234 11.73 -3.37 -15.63
CA VAL A 234 12.01 -3.77 -14.26
C VAL A 234 12.32 -5.25 -14.17
N ALA A 235 13.49 -5.59 -13.67
CA ALA A 235 13.82 -6.97 -13.34
C ALA A 235 13.14 -7.36 -12.02
N ILE A 236 11.97 -7.98 -12.13
CA ILE A 236 11.19 -8.41 -10.95
C ILE A 236 11.76 -9.75 -10.47
N ASP A 237 12.64 -9.69 -9.49
CA ASP A 237 13.08 -10.86 -8.72
C ASP A 237 12.78 -10.61 -7.24
N PRO A 238 11.74 -11.22 -6.66
CA PRO A 238 11.39 -11.00 -5.26
C PRO A 238 12.41 -11.58 -4.29
N TYR A 239 13.32 -12.40 -4.78
CA TYR A 239 14.42 -12.99 -4.00
C TYR A 239 15.76 -12.34 -4.34
N GLY A 240 15.78 -11.44 -5.31
CA GLY A 240 16.97 -10.72 -5.75
C GLY A 240 17.10 -9.36 -5.05
N PRO A 241 18.08 -9.18 -4.15
CA PRO A 241 18.23 -7.92 -3.42
C PRO A 241 18.83 -6.79 -4.29
N GLU A 242 19.11 -7.06 -5.56
CA GLU A 242 19.89 -6.16 -6.43
C GLU A 242 19.03 -5.23 -7.30
N SER A 243 17.71 -5.35 -7.26
CA SER A 243 16.86 -4.40 -7.98
C SER A 243 16.95 -3.02 -7.31
N PRO A 244 17.30 -1.94 -8.03
CA PRO A 244 17.38 -0.60 -7.46
C PRO A 244 16.07 -0.14 -6.82
N GLU A 245 14.95 -0.66 -7.30
CA GLU A 245 13.61 -0.34 -6.81
C GLU A 245 13.34 -0.87 -5.39
N PHE A 246 14.14 -1.84 -4.92
CA PHE A 246 14.06 -2.38 -3.55
C PHE A 246 15.04 -1.72 -2.58
N ILE A 247 15.87 -0.79 -3.08
CA ILE A 247 16.84 -0.06 -2.25
C ILE A 247 16.20 1.25 -1.81
N VAL A 248 16.07 1.43 -0.50
CA VAL A 248 15.61 2.69 0.08
C VAL A 248 16.71 3.73 -0.02
N GLY A 249 16.43 4.84 -0.71
CA GLY A 249 17.38 5.93 -0.91
C GLY A 249 17.46 6.88 0.29
N ASP A 250 18.54 7.67 0.33
CA ASP A 250 18.75 8.68 1.38
C ASP A 250 17.68 9.77 1.36
N ASP A 251 17.21 10.17 0.17
CA ASP A 251 16.13 11.17 0.00
C ASP A 251 14.82 10.68 0.65
N PHE A 252 14.46 9.41 0.43
CA PHE A 252 13.32 8.81 1.11
C PHE A 252 13.52 8.82 2.62
N SER A 253 14.68 8.39 3.08
CA SER A 253 14.98 8.30 4.51
C SER A 253 14.87 9.67 5.19
N GLN A 254 15.43 10.71 4.57
CA GLN A 254 15.33 12.08 5.07
C GLN A 254 13.89 12.57 5.13
N MET A 255 13.13 12.39 4.06
CA MET A 255 11.73 12.82 4.02
C MET A 255 10.89 12.08 5.07
N TRP A 256 11.01 10.76 5.13
CA TRP A 256 10.18 9.94 6.01
C TRP A 256 10.44 10.21 7.50
N VAL A 257 11.73 10.33 7.90
CA VAL A 257 12.10 10.66 9.29
C VAL A 257 11.61 12.06 9.65
N SER A 258 11.82 13.05 8.79
CA SER A 258 11.34 14.42 9.00
C SER A 258 9.80 14.50 9.07
N ALA A 259 9.10 13.69 8.26
CA ALA A 259 7.65 13.60 8.31
C ALA A 259 7.14 12.94 9.59
N LEU A 260 7.83 11.91 10.11
CA LEU A 260 7.55 11.35 11.43
C LEU A 260 7.71 12.40 12.51
N ALA A 261 8.82 13.15 12.50
CA ALA A 261 9.08 14.26 13.42
C ALA A 261 8.03 15.37 13.31
N HIS A 262 7.57 15.70 12.08
CA HIS A 262 6.47 16.63 11.86
C HIS A 262 5.18 16.17 12.55
N CYS A 263 4.87 14.87 12.52
CA CYS A 263 3.65 14.33 13.10
C CYS A 263 3.71 14.21 14.63
N GLN A 264 4.81 13.70 15.17
CA GLN A 264 4.94 13.43 16.61
C GLN A 264 6.32 13.83 17.13
N LYS A 265 6.32 14.61 18.19
CA LYS A 265 7.55 15.15 18.80
C LYS A 265 8.54 14.06 19.24
N ARG A 266 8.07 12.87 19.59
CA ARG A 266 8.92 11.74 20.02
C ARG A 266 9.90 11.25 18.96
N PHE A 267 9.69 11.63 17.70
CA PHE A 267 10.56 11.28 16.58
C PHE A 267 11.52 12.41 16.15
N SER A 268 11.52 13.55 16.89
CA SER A 268 12.42 14.69 16.64
C SER A 268 13.72 14.55 17.42
#